data_c429c0cb4d87f802e24bf535308c5137
#
_entry.id   c429c0cb4d87f802e24bf535308c5137
#
_cell.length_a   1.000
_cell.length_b   1.000
_cell.length_c   1.000
_cell.angle_alpha   90.00
_cell.angle_beta   90.00
_cell.angle_gamma   90.00
#
_symmetry.space_group_name_H-M   'P 1'
#
loop_
_entity.id
_entity.type
_entity.pdbx_description
1 polymer ?
#
loop_
_entity_poly.entity_id
_entity_poly.type
_entity_poly.pdbx_seq_one_letter_code
_entity_poly.pdbx_strand_id
1 'polypeptide(L)'
;MENKLYLLREIYDSLSYRLSERALNFHCTDNSFVLGARRTGKTTMAFLEAIVEGALHDGNRIGLFTDSQAEMIHFTLLSHLCDDLGLEYSKDSYNRTIVLPNGSTIKITSSKPSHKGERYNYIIADIHDMNEEEYYSLLCLSHGNFKILAGQHTDFVHDYIQNNHHIIIPFTLGE
;
A
#
# COMPACT_ATOMS: atom_id res chain seq x y z
N MET A 1 -14.66 0.75 -11.53
CA MET A 1 -13.59 1.65 -12.03
C MET A 1 -13.95 3.14 -11.87
N GLU A 2 -15.12 3.58 -12.30
CA GLU A 2 -15.55 4.99 -12.16
C GLU A 2 -15.55 5.49 -10.72
N ASN A 3 -16.07 4.71 -9.77
CA ASN A 3 -16.09 5.09 -8.35
C ASN A 3 -14.67 5.26 -7.76
N LYS A 4 -13.72 4.42 -8.16
CA LYS A 4 -12.32 4.54 -7.71
C LYS A 4 -11.68 5.82 -8.23
N LEU A 5 -11.89 6.14 -9.50
CA LEU A 5 -11.36 7.36 -10.10
C LEU A 5 -11.95 8.63 -9.48
N TYR A 6 -13.25 8.62 -9.18
CA TYR A 6 -13.90 9.74 -8.49
C TYR A 6 -13.30 9.96 -7.09
N LEU A 7 -13.21 8.90 -6.30
CA LEU A 7 -12.63 8.95 -4.95
C LEU A 7 -11.17 9.42 -4.96
N LEU A 8 -10.37 8.93 -5.91
CA LEU A 8 -8.98 9.36 -6.06
C LEU A 8 -8.88 10.86 -6.33
N ARG A 9 -9.72 11.41 -7.22
CA ARG A 9 -9.73 12.85 -7.50
C ARG A 9 -10.05 13.65 -6.25
N GLU A 10 -11.09 13.28 -5.52
CA GLU A 10 -11.46 13.95 -4.27
C GLU A 10 -10.34 13.93 -3.22
N ILE A 11 -9.69 12.78 -3.04
CA ILE A 11 -8.57 12.63 -2.10
C ILE A 11 -7.40 13.52 -2.52
N TYR A 12 -7.00 13.47 -3.79
CA TYR A 12 -5.86 14.25 -4.27
C TYR A 12 -6.13 15.75 -4.22
N ASP A 13 -7.34 16.18 -4.57
CA ASP A 13 -7.75 17.59 -4.49
C ASP A 13 -7.76 18.08 -3.03
N SER A 14 -8.28 17.26 -2.10
CA SER A 14 -8.30 17.58 -0.66
C SER A 14 -6.90 17.78 -0.07
N LEU A 15 -5.94 17.01 -0.54
CA LEU A 15 -4.53 17.12 -0.11
C LEU A 15 -3.73 18.15 -0.92
N SER A 16 -4.35 18.82 -1.88
CA SER A 16 -3.67 19.70 -2.84
C SER A 16 -2.55 19.01 -3.61
N TYR A 17 -2.69 17.70 -3.84
CA TYR A 17 -1.79 16.90 -4.65
C TYR A 17 -2.28 16.82 -6.10
N ARG A 18 -1.35 16.73 -7.03
CA ARG A 18 -1.68 16.48 -8.42
C ARG A 18 -1.86 14.98 -8.65
N LEU A 19 -3.03 14.55 -9.10
CA LEU A 19 -3.24 13.21 -9.62
C LEU A 19 -2.59 13.09 -11.00
N SER A 20 -1.32 12.73 -11.02
CA SER A 20 -0.57 12.51 -12.26
C SER A 20 -1.01 11.21 -12.95
N GLU A 21 -0.68 11.07 -14.22
CA GLU A 21 -0.91 9.83 -14.98
C GLU A 21 -0.23 8.62 -14.32
N ARG A 22 0.95 8.81 -13.73
CA ARG A 22 1.66 7.76 -12.99
C ARG A 22 0.95 7.36 -11.72
N ALA A 23 0.46 8.34 -10.95
CA ALA A 23 -0.34 8.07 -9.76
C ALA A 23 -1.62 7.31 -10.13
N LEU A 24 -2.27 7.72 -11.21
CA LEU A 24 -3.44 7.03 -11.73
C LEU A 24 -3.13 5.60 -12.15
N ASN A 25 -2.05 5.38 -12.88
CA ASN A 25 -1.59 4.04 -13.25
C ASN A 25 -1.30 3.18 -12.03
N PHE A 26 -0.64 3.74 -11.01
CA PHE A 26 -0.41 3.04 -9.75
C PHE A 26 -1.72 2.57 -9.12
N HIS A 27 -2.68 3.46 -8.96
CA HIS A 27 -3.95 3.15 -8.30
C HIS A 27 -4.85 2.21 -9.11
N CYS A 28 -4.80 2.28 -10.43
CA CYS A 28 -5.66 1.48 -11.32
C CYS A 28 -5.05 0.14 -11.75
N THR A 29 -3.81 -0.16 -11.39
CA THR A 29 -3.13 -1.39 -11.79
C THR A 29 -2.91 -2.30 -10.58
N ASP A 30 -3.66 -3.39 -10.51
CA ASP A 30 -3.47 -4.41 -9.48
C ASP A 30 -2.34 -5.38 -9.85
N ASN A 31 -1.88 -6.12 -8.83
CA ASN A 31 -0.82 -7.12 -8.96
C ASN A 31 0.45 -6.55 -9.60
N SER A 32 0.86 -5.37 -9.12
CA SER A 32 1.95 -4.59 -9.70
C SER A 32 3.13 -4.43 -8.75
N PHE A 33 4.32 -4.31 -9.36
CA PHE A 33 5.52 -3.85 -8.69
C PHE A 33 5.76 -2.37 -9.01
N VAL A 34 6.05 -1.59 -7.98
CA VAL A 34 6.42 -0.19 -8.10
C VAL A 34 7.87 -0.04 -7.66
N LEU A 35 8.72 0.32 -8.59
CA LEU A 35 10.13 0.55 -8.34
C LEU A 35 10.43 2.04 -8.25
N GLY A 36 11.11 2.45 -7.21
CA GLY A 36 11.47 3.85 -7.07
C GLY A 36 12.53 4.07 -6.00
N ALA A 37 13.36 5.08 -6.20
CA ALA A 37 14.36 5.52 -5.26
C ALA A 37 13.71 5.96 -3.92
N ARG A 38 14.53 6.17 -2.89
CA ARG A 38 14.08 6.81 -1.65
C ARG A 38 13.53 8.22 -1.94
N ARG A 39 12.56 8.65 -1.14
CA ARG A 39 11.92 9.99 -1.22
C ARG A 39 11.13 10.25 -2.51
N THR A 40 10.67 9.21 -3.18
CA THR A 40 9.81 9.36 -4.36
C THR A 40 8.31 9.41 -4.05
N GLY A 41 7.93 9.41 -2.77
CA GLY A 41 6.51 9.45 -2.36
C GLY A 41 5.83 8.07 -2.32
N LYS A 42 6.56 6.97 -2.50
CA LYS A 42 5.99 5.60 -2.50
C LYS A 42 5.13 5.31 -1.26
N THR A 43 5.64 5.64 -0.07
CA THR A 43 4.93 5.41 1.19
C THR A 43 3.60 6.15 1.24
N THR A 44 3.57 7.42 0.81
CA THR A 44 2.31 8.19 0.72
C THR A 44 1.34 7.53 -0.26
N MET A 45 1.82 7.08 -1.41
CA MET A 45 1.01 6.38 -2.39
C MET A 45 0.45 5.06 -1.84
N ALA A 46 1.25 4.32 -1.06
CA ALA A 46 0.81 3.10 -0.38
C ALA A 46 -0.32 3.39 0.62
N PHE A 47 -0.22 4.47 1.38
CA PHE A 47 -1.26 4.90 2.31
C PHE A 47 -2.54 5.32 1.60
N LEU A 48 -2.44 6.11 0.55
CA LEU A 48 -3.58 6.53 -0.25
C LEU A 48 -4.29 5.33 -0.88
N GLU A 49 -3.54 4.36 -1.40
CA GLU A 49 -4.12 3.13 -1.93
C GLU A 49 -4.85 2.33 -0.85
N ALA A 50 -4.27 2.20 0.34
CA ALA A 50 -4.91 1.50 1.45
C ALA A 50 -6.24 2.17 1.87
N ILE A 51 -6.26 3.50 1.91
CA ILE A 51 -7.47 4.28 2.21
C ILE A 51 -8.53 4.07 1.12
N VAL A 52 -8.14 4.19 -0.14
CA VAL A 52 -9.04 4.03 -1.30
C VAL A 52 -9.64 2.63 -1.33
N GLU A 53 -8.84 1.58 -1.21
CA GLU A 53 -9.31 0.19 -1.20
C GLU A 53 -10.20 -0.10 0.03
N GLY A 54 -9.89 0.51 1.17
CA GLY A 54 -10.72 0.42 2.36
C GLY A 54 -12.06 1.13 2.21
N ALA A 55 -12.09 2.28 1.57
CA ALA A 55 -13.31 3.05 1.37
C ALA A 55 -14.24 2.46 0.30
N LEU A 56 -13.68 1.79 -0.72
CA LEU A 56 -14.45 1.24 -1.84
C LEU A 56 -15.16 -0.08 -1.54
N HIS A 57 -14.68 -0.83 -0.56
CA HIS A 57 -15.14 -2.20 -0.31
C HIS A 57 -15.46 -2.40 1.16
N ASP A 58 -16.72 -2.65 1.49
CA ASP A 58 -17.16 -2.87 2.86
C ASP A 58 -16.50 -4.11 3.48
N GLY A 59 -16.05 -3.97 4.71
CA GLY A 59 -15.42 -5.06 5.45
C GLY A 59 -14.08 -5.54 4.88
N ASN A 60 -13.44 -4.76 4.01
CA ASN A 60 -12.18 -5.13 3.38
C ASN A 60 -11.04 -5.17 4.41
N ARG A 61 -10.21 -6.20 4.35
CA ARG A 61 -9.04 -6.37 5.22
C ARG A 61 -7.78 -6.08 4.42
N ILE A 62 -7.13 -4.97 4.73
CA ILE A 62 -5.95 -4.50 4.03
C ILE A 62 -4.73 -4.67 4.93
N GLY A 63 -3.73 -5.40 4.44
CA GLY A 63 -2.43 -5.52 5.06
C GLY A 63 -1.45 -4.54 4.42
N LEU A 64 -0.99 -3.57 5.21
CA LEU A 64 0.08 -2.65 4.81
C LEU A 64 1.38 -3.11 5.46
N PHE A 65 2.22 -3.77 4.68
CA PHE A 65 3.49 -4.34 5.12
C PHE A 65 4.63 -3.35 4.94
N THR A 66 5.50 -3.27 5.94
CA THR A 66 6.62 -2.33 5.96
C THR A 66 7.83 -2.94 6.66
N ASP A 67 8.97 -2.28 6.57
CA ASP A 67 10.14 -2.63 7.36
C ASP A 67 9.84 -2.55 8.86
N SER A 68 10.31 -3.53 9.63
CA SER A 68 9.93 -3.70 11.05
C SER A 68 10.20 -2.48 11.94
N GLN A 69 11.19 -1.67 11.58
CA GLN A 69 11.53 -0.44 12.30
C GLN A 69 10.59 0.74 11.97
N ALA A 70 9.84 0.64 10.87
CA ALA A 70 8.99 1.72 10.37
C ALA A 70 7.51 1.58 10.78
N GLU A 71 7.08 0.46 11.34
CA GLU A 71 5.66 0.18 11.64
C GLU A 71 4.96 1.30 12.41
N MET A 72 5.55 1.76 13.52
CA MET A 72 4.93 2.79 14.36
C MET A 72 4.92 4.15 13.66
N ILE A 73 5.98 4.47 12.93
CA ILE A 73 6.07 5.71 12.15
C ILE A 73 5.01 5.71 11.06
N HIS A 74 4.88 4.62 10.32
CA HIS A 74 3.88 4.47 9.27
C HIS A 74 2.45 4.51 9.82
N PHE A 75 2.20 3.89 10.98
CA PHE A 75 0.89 3.96 11.63
C PHE A 75 0.52 5.40 12.02
N THR A 76 1.48 6.15 12.57
CA THR A 76 1.28 7.56 12.92
C THR A 76 1.03 8.42 11.68
N LEU A 77 1.82 8.24 10.63
CA LEU A 77 1.66 8.98 9.37
C LEU A 77 0.34 8.66 8.67
N LEU A 78 -0.07 7.39 8.65
CA LEU A 78 -1.38 7.00 8.09
C LEU A 78 -2.54 7.61 8.89
N SER A 79 -2.43 7.65 10.23
CA SER A 79 -3.45 8.28 11.08
C SER A 79 -3.55 9.78 10.78
N HIS A 80 -2.43 10.48 10.66
CA HIS A 80 -2.42 11.90 10.29
C HIS A 80 -3.02 12.14 8.90
N LEU A 81 -2.73 11.26 7.94
CA LEU A 81 -3.31 11.36 6.60
C LEU A 81 -4.84 11.18 6.63
N CYS A 82 -5.35 10.28 7.46
CA CYS A 82 -6.80 10.14 7.67
C CYS A 82 -7.40 11.41 8.29
N ASP A 83 -6.71 12.01 9.26
CA ASP A 83 -7.13 13.29 9.89
C ASP A 83 -7.13 14.43 8.85
N ASP A 84 -6.09 14.55 8.04
CA ASP A 84 -5.96 15.56 6.98
C ASP A 84 -7.06 15.44 5.91
N LEU A 85 -7.50 14.22 5.64
CA LEU A 85 -8.61 13.91 4.73
C LEU A 85 -9.99 14.10 5.38
N GLY A 86 -10.05 14.39 6.68
CA GLY A 86 -11.30 14.50 7.42
C GLY A 86 -12.09 13.18 7.49
N LEU A 87 -11.40 12.04 7.40
CA LEU A 87 -12.05 10.74 7.45
C LEU A 87 -12.50 10.41 8.87
N GLU A 88 -13.70 9.87 9.00
CA GLU A 88 -14.12 9.20 10.22
C GLU A 88 -13.43 7.83 10.31
N TYR A 89 -12.79 7.56 11.43
CA TYR A 89 -12.16 6.27 11.68
C TYR A 89 -11.96 6.02 13.19
N SER A 90 -11.76 4.78 13.57
CA SER A 90 -11.22 4.42 14.88
C SER A 90 -9.85 3.77 14.73
N LYS A 91 -9.02 3.86 15.77
CA LYS A 91 -7.67 3.30 15.75
C LYS A 91 -7.41 2.40 16.94
N ASP A 92 -6.82 1.24 16.67
CA ASP A 92 -6.24 0.34 17.64
C ASP A 92 -4.71 0.49 17.58
N SER A 93 -4.16 1.29 18.49
CA SER A 93 -2.72 1.57 18.53
C SER A 93 -1.89 0.33 18.92
N TYR A 94 -2.46 -0.59 19.68
CA TYR A 94 -1.77 -1.82 20.07
C TYR A 94 -1.55 -2.74 18.85
N ASN A 95 -2.59 -2.95 18.05
CA ASN A 95 -2.53 -3.77 16.86
C ASN A 95 -2.16 -2.97 15.60
N ARG A 96 -1.90 -1.65 15.72
CA ARG A 96 -1.61 -0.75 14.60
C ARG A 96 -2.63 -0.87 13.47
N THR A 97 -3.90 -0.84 13.84
CA THR A 97 -5.02 -1.01 12.92
C THR A 97 -5.89 0.25 12.89
N ILE A 98 -6.24 0.69 11.70
CA ILE A 98 -7.28 1.70 11.43
C ILE A 98 -8.53 0.96 10.99
N VAL A 99 -9.68 1.36 11.55
CA VAL A 99 -10.99 0.80 11.20
C VAL A 99 -11.84 1.92 10.62
N LEU A 100 -12.28 1.75 9.39
CA LEU A 100 -13.15 2.68 8.68
C LEU A 100 -14.63 2.43 9.03
N PRO A 101 -15.53 3.42 8.83
CA PRO A 101 -16.95 3.29 9.20
C PRO A 101 -17.68 2.14 8.50
N ASN A 102 -17.24 1.76 7.30
CA ASN A 102 -17.78 0.65 6.53
C ASN A 102 -17.28 -0.74 7.00
N GLY A 103 -16.58 -0.79 8.14
CA GLY A 103 -16.03 -2.02 8.72
C GLY A 103 -14.72 -2.50 8.09
N SER A 104 -14.18 -1.77 7.12
CA SER A 104 -12.86 -2.10 6.54
C SER A 104 -11.73 -1.79 7.52
N THR A 105 -10.68 -2.58 7.44
CA THR A 105 -9.52 -2.46 8.34
C THR A 105 -8.23 -2.31 7.55
N ILE A 106 -7.36 -1.40 7.99
CA ILE A 106 -6.01 -1.22 7.47
C ILE A 106 -5.05 -1.55 8.61
N LYS A 107 -4.35 -2.66 8.53
CA LYS A 107 -3.37 -3.10 9.53
C LYS A 107 -1.97 -2.87 9.04
N ILE A 108 -1.17 -2.14 9.79
CA ILE A 108 0.25 -1.95 9.52
C ILE A 108 1.05 -3.02 10.27
N THR A 109 1.92 -3.71 9.56
CA THR A 109 2.70 -4.80 10.12
C THR A 109 4.02 -4.99 9.36
N SER A 110 4.97 -5.68 9.95
CA SER A 110 6.22 -6.02 9.28
C SER A 110 6.08 -7.29 8.42
N SER A 111 6.97 -7.42 7.44
CA SER A 111 7.02 -8.58 6.54
C SER A 111 7.49 -9.89 7.21
N LYS A 112 7.82 -9.86 8.50
CA LYS A 112 8.32 -11.03 9.22
C LYS A 112 7.27 -12.14 9.34
N PRO A 113 7.67 -13.43 9.22
CA PRO A 113 6.75 -14.57 9.12
C PRO A 113 5.94 -14.92 10.38
N SER A 114 5.85 -14.01 11.36
CA SER A 114 5.08 -14.22 12.60
C SER A 114 3.55 -14.18 12.42
N HIS A 115 3.06 -13.87 11.23
CA HIS A 115 1.62 -13.69 10.94
C HIS A 115 0.93 -14.96 10.45
N LYS A 116 1.33 -16.12 10.97
CA LYS A 116 0.67 -17.40 10.63
C LYS A 116 -0.82 -17.34 10.94
N GLY A 117 -1.63 -17.47 9.89
CA GLY A 117 -3.09 -17.52 9.99
C GLY A 117 -3.82 -16.22 9.68
N GLU A 118 -3.15 -15.08 9.56
CA GLU A 118 -3.79 -13.87 9.06
C GLU A 118 -4.07 -13.97 7.55
N ARG A 119 -5.14 -13.33 7.11
CA ARG A 119 -5.52 -13.26 5.69
C ARG A 119 -6.02 -11.86 5.37
N TYR A 120 -5.63 -11.36 4.21
CA TYR A 120 -5.98 -10.02 3.73
C TYR A 120 -6.64 -10.11 2.36
N ASN A 121 -7.62 -9.26 2.11
CA ASN A 121 -8.24 -9.12 0.79
C ASN A 121 -7.32 -8.35 -0.16
N TYR A 122 -6.53 -7.44 0.39
CA TYR A 122 -5.58 -6.63 -0.35
C TYR A 122 -4.28 -6.48 0.43
N ILE A 123 -3.16 -6.64 -0.23
CA ILE A 123 -1.83 -6.45 0.35
C ILE A 123 -1.12 -5.30 -0.36
N ILE A 124 -0.57 -4.40 0.44
CA ILE A 124 0.33 -3.35 -0.01
C ILE A 124 1.63 -3.53 0.78
N ALA A 125 2.74 -3.71 0.08
CA ALA A 125 4.04 -3.87 0.71
C ALA A 125 4.95 -2.71 0.32
N ASP A 126 5.32 -1.86 1.29
CA ASP A 126 6.32 -0.80 1.15
C ASP A 126 7.60 -1.24 1.88
N ILE A 127 8.37 -2.11 1.22
CA ILE A 127 9.57 -2.76 1.76
C ILE A 127 10.76 -2.41 0.87
N HIS A 128 11.77 -1.78 1.47
CA HIS A 128 12.90 -1.27 0.68
C HIS A 128 13.72 -2.38 0.03
N ASP A 129 14.06 -3.40 0.80
CA ASP A 129 14.92 -4.52 0.38
C ASP A 129 14.15 -5.84 0.48
N MET A 130 13.15 -6.02 -0.38
CA MET A 130 12.36 -7.26 -0.42
C MET A 130 13.18 -8.41 -0.99
N ASN A 131 13.18 -9.53 -0.29
CA ASN A 131 13.75 -10.78 -0.77
C ASN A 131 12.65 -11.78 -1.21
N GLU A 132 13.09 -12.90 -1.80
CA GLU A 132 12.19 -13.93 -2.33
C GLU A 132 11.29 -14.57 -1.27
N GLU A 133 11.85 -14.86 -0.09
CA GLU A 133 11.10 -15.47 1.02
C GLU A 133 9.99 -14.53 1.54
N GLU A 134 10.30 -13.25 1.70
CA GLU A 134 9.32 -12.24 2.09
C GLU A 134 8.22 -12.11 1.05
N TYR A 135 8.56 -12.08 -0.22
CA TYR A 135 7.59 -12.00 -1.31
C TYR A 135 6.60 -13.18 -1.28
N TYR A 136 7.09 -14.41 -1.25
CA TYR A 136 6.19 -15.58 -1.20
C TYR A 136 5.39 -15.65 0.09
N SER A 137 5.97 -15.23 1.21
CA SER A 137 5.26 -15.12 2.48
C SER A 137 4.07 -14.15 2.39
N LEU A 138 4.25 -13.00 1.75
CA LEU A 138 3.19 -12.02 1.53
C LEU A 138 2.09 -12.57 0.61
N LEU A 139 2.46 -13.21 -0.48
CA LEU A 139 1.48 -13.81 -1.39
C LEU A 139 0.61 -14.86 -0.70
N CYS A 140 1.19 -15.65 0.22
CA CYS A 140 0.43 -16.63 1.00
C CYS A 140 -0.60 -16.00 1.95
N LEU A 141 -0.45 -14.72 2.31
CA LEU A 141 -1.39 -13.99 3.16
C LEU A 141 -2.51 -13.30 2.37
N SER A 142 -2.36 -13.17 1.05
CA SER A 142 -3.34 -12.52 0.18
C SER A 142 -4.41 -13.49 -0.29
N HIS A 143 -5.67 -13.06 -0.23
CA HIS A 143 -6.80 -13.70 -0.91
C HIS A 143 -7.22 -12.97 -2.19
N GLY A 144 -6.58 -11.88 -2.51
CA GLY A 144 -6.95 -11.00 -3.63
C GLY A 144 -5.73 -10.32 -4.24
N ASN A 145 -5.86 -9.03 -4.45
CA ASN A 145 -4.87 -8.23 -5.14
C ASN A 145 -3.72 -7.80 -4.24
N PHE A 146 -2.61 -7.46 -4.85
CA PHE A 146 -1.44 -6.93 -4.15
C PHE A 146 -0.79 -5.78 -4.93
N LYS A 147 -0.06 -4.92 -4.19
CA LYS A 147 0.90 -3.96 -4.73
C LYS A 147 2.19 -4.03 -3.93
N ILE A 148 3.31 -4.08 -4.61
CA ILE A 148 4.61 -4.13 -3.96
C ILE A 148 5.42 -2.92 -4.42
N LEU A 149 5.83 -2.11 -3.44
CA LEU A 149 6.66 -0.95 -3.62
C LEU A 149 8.04 -1.29 -3.07
N ALA A 150 9.05 -1.35 -3.93
CA ALA A 150 10.39 -1.74 -3.55
C ALA A 150 11.43 -0.70 -3.97
N GLY A 151 12.63 -0.79 -3.37
CA GLY A 151 13.81 -0.06 -3.82
C GLY A 151 14.29 -0.57 -5.19
N GLN A 152 15.14 0.21 -5.85
CA GLN A 152 15.56 -0.07 -7.23
C GLN A 152 16.48 -1.30 -7.40
N HIS A 153 17.00 -1.90 -6.33
CA HIS A 153 18.18 -2.76 -6.42
C HIS A 153 18.16 -3.98 -5.49
N THR A 154 17.06 -4.71 -5.43
CA THR A 154 17.19 -6.09 -4.96
C THR A 154 17.35 -7.00 -6.16
N ASP A 155 18.38 -7.85 -6.17
CA ASP A 155 18.63 -8.82 -7.24
C ASP A 155 17.36 -9.65 -7.51
N PHE A 156 16.65 -10.04 -6.46
CA PHE A 156 15.38 -10.74 -6.56
C PHE A 156 14.31 -9.98 -7.37
N VAL A 157 14.10 -8.70 -7.08
CA VAL A 157 13.10 -7.91 -7.77
C VAL A 157 13.45 -7.78 -9.26
N HIS A 158 14.73 -7.59 -9.56
CA HIS A 158 15.23 -7.51 -10.92
C HIS A 158 15.01 -8.82 -11.70
N ASP A 159 15.41 -9.96 -11.12
CA ASP A 159 15.29 -11.27 -11.74
C ASP A 159 13.82 -11.71 -11.86
N TYR A 160 13.01 -11.44 -10.82
CA TYR A 160 11.60 -11.76 -10.82
C TYR A 160 10.81 -10.98 -11.86
N ILE A 161 11.12 -9.70 -12.03
CA ILE A 161 10.49 -8.82 -13.02
C ILE A 161 10.78 -9.31 -14.43
N GLN A 162 12.02 -9.72 -14.72
CA GLN A 162 12.40 -10.24 -16.03
C GLN A 162 11.68 -11.54 -16.39
N ASN A 163 11.38 -12.37 -15.39
CA ASN A 163 10.85 -13.72 -15.62
C ASN A 163 9.32 -13.83 -15.55
N ASN A 164 8.60 -12.88 -14.94
CA ASN A 164 7.17 -13.04 -14.64
C ASN A 164 6.23 -12.00 -15.25
N HIS A 165 6.67 -11.18 -16.17
CA HIS A 165 5.85 -10.19 -16.89
C HIS A 165 4.97 -9.29 -16.00
N HIS A 166 5.40 -8.97 -14.79
CA HIS A 166 4.67 -8.06 -13.93
C HIS A 166 4.73 -6.62 -14.47
N ILE A 167 3.66 -5.89 -14.26
CA ILE A 167 3.61 -4.48 -14.62
C ILE A 167 4.52 -3.71 -13.67
N ILE A 168 5.56 -3.10 -14.22
CA ILE A 168 6.49 -2.25 -13.49
C ILE A 168 6.07 -0.81 -13.69
N ILE A 169 5.85 -0.10 -12.60
CA ILE A 169 5.61 1.33 -12.62
C ILE A 169 6.87 2.01 -12.08
N PRO A 170 7.71 2.60 -12.95
CA PRO A 170 8.84 3.37 -12.49
C PRO A 170 8.34 4.66 -11.81
N PHE A 171 8.83 4.92 -10.61
CA PHE A 171 8.45 6.08 -9.82
C PHE A 171 9.65 7.02 -9.66
N THR A 172 9.57 8.21 -10.21
CA THR A 172 10.60 9.26 -10.08
C THR A 172 10.01 10.51 -9.44
N LEU A 173 10.82 11.18 -8.60
CA LEU A 173 10.46 12.49 -8.02
C LEU A 173 10.20 13.51 -9.13
N GLY A 174 9.10 14.26 -9.00
CA GLY A 174 8.91 15.52 -9.73
C GLY A 174 8.13 15.46 -11.04
N GLU A 175 7.38 14.39 -11.27
CA GLU A 175 6.46 14.35 -12.44
C GLU A 175 5.00 14.16 -12.02
#